data_828d9ebc83a174ad86e937912fb83b8f
#
_entry.id   828d9ebc83a174ad86e937912fb83b8f
#
_cell.length_a   1.000
_cell.length_b   1.000
_cell.length_c   1.000
_cell.angle_alpha   90.00
_cell.angle_beta   90.00
_cell.angle_gamma   90.00
#
_symmetry.space_group_name_H-M   'P 1'
#
loop_
_entity.id
_entity.type
_entity.pdbx_description
1 polymer ?
#
loop_
_entity_poly.entity_id
_entity_poly.type
_entity_poly.pdbx_seq_one_letter_code
_entity_poly.pdbx_strand_id
1 'polypeptide(L)'
;MYSAFQKHDVETAPEKSKPLLRQLLEHSGPNGFYAVTAESPETLTAYAALHKAFMASSFTNEEKTVVWQSINVENQCHFCVPAHTYMAKAMKIDKAISNALRDEKALPTARLEALRDFTLLLLRNHGHASDVEISKFLSAGFTHQNMLEVVLGLAQKTISNYVNHWARTPIDKQYEHYAWKKSG
;
A
#
# COMPACT_ATOMS: atom_id res chain seq x y z
N MET A 1 -18.54 5.16 23.64
CA MET A 1 -18.30 6.27 22.67
C MET A 1 -16.93 6.01 22.06
N TYR A 2 -16.82 5.87 20.72
CA TYR A 2 -15.55 5.61 20.05
C TYR A 2 -14.66 6.84 20.17
N SER A 3 -13.48 6.71 20.80
CA SER A 3 -12.49 7.78 20.84
C SER A 3 -11.80 7.87 19.49
N ALA A 4 -11.82 9.03 18.85
CA ALA A 4 -11.08 9.23 17.62
C ALA A 4 -9.57 9.11 17.89
N PHE A 5 -8.84 8.51 16.96
CA PHE A 5 -7.37 8.50 17.01
C PHE A 5 -6.84 9.93 17.01
N GLN A 6 -5.86 10.20 17.87
CA GLN A 6 -5.14 11.47 17.83
C GLN A 6 -4.26 11.53 16.58
N LYS A 7 -4.25 12.67 15.92
CA LYS A 7 -3.28 12.98 14.88
C LYS A 7 -2.12 13.73 15.52
N HIS A 8 -0.97 13.10 15.53
CA HIS A 8 0.24 13.68 16.08
C HIS A 8 0.99 14.51 15.04
N ASP A 9 1.57 15.59 15.51
CA ASP A 9 2.73 16.22 14.92
C ASP A 9 4.00 15.80 15.69
N VAL A 10 5.15 16.37 15.33
CA VAL A 10 6.42 16.03 15.98
C VAL A 10 6.44 16.44 17.46
N GLU A 11 5.66 17.46 17.84
CA GLU A 11 5.64 17.97 19.23
C GLU A 11 4.73 17.11 20.12
N THR A 12 3.60 16.68 19.58
CA THR A 12 2.58 15.94 20.35
C THR A 12 2.77 14.44 20.35
N ALA A 13 3.62 13.89 19.44
CA ALA A 13 3.86 12.47 19.35
C ALA A 13 4.59 11.92 20.61
N PRO A 14 4.39 10.64 20.95
CA PRO A 14 5.21 9.96 21.93
C PRO A 14 6.70 10.14 21.64
N GLU A 15 7.50 10.36 22.68
CA GLU A 15 8.94 10.68 22.55
C GLU A 15 9.70 9.71 21.62
N LYS A 16 9.40 8.40 21.73
CA LYS A 16 10.03 7.37 20.89
C LYS A 16 9.64 7.47 19.41
N SER A 17 8.48 8.05 19.09
CA SER A 17 8.02 8.24 17.71
C SER A 17 8.60 9.48 17.04
N LYS A 18 8.96 10.52 17.83
CA LYS A 18 9.36 11.83 17.31
C LYS A 18 10.48 11.79 16.26
N PRO A 19 11.61 11.09 16.48
CA PRO A 19 12.71 11.09 15.51
C PRO A 19 12.29 10.51 14.17
N LEU A 20 11.60 9.36 14.18
CA LEU A 20 11.17 8.70 12.96
C LEU A 20 10.04 9.48 12.28
N LEU A 21 9.07 9.99 13.04
CA LEU A 21 7.99 10.81 12.48
C LEU A 21 8.54 12.05 11.76
N ARG A 22 9.50 12.77 12.37
CA ARG A 22 10.17 13.90 11.72
C ARG A 22 10.79 13.51 10.40
N GLN A 23 11.60 12.46 10.38
CA GLN A 23 12.24 11.95 9.17
C GLN A 23 11.22 11.58 8.07
N LEU A 24 10.14 10.93 8.43
CA LEU A 24 9.09 10.54 7.48
C LEU A 24 8.36 11.76 6.90
N LEU A 25 8.03 12.75 7.74
CA LEU A 25 7.34 13.96 7.30
C LEU A 25 8.25 14.88 6.45
N GLU A 26 9.53 14.94 6.73
CA GLU A 26 10.53 15.66 5.89
C GLU A 26 10.60 15.07 4.48
N HIS A 27 10.49 13.74 4.37
CA HIS A 27 10.56 13.07 3.08
C HIS A 27 9.24 13.09 2.29
N SER A 28 8.12 12.88 2.97
CA SER A 28 6.79 12.71 2.32
C SER A 28 5.92 13.98 2.31
N GLY A 29 6.31 15.01 3.08
CA GLY A 29 5.40 16.09 3.47
C GLY A 29 4.36 15.64 4.50
N PRO A 30 3.36 16.48 4.79
CA PRO A 30 2.27 16.14 5.71
C PRO A 30 1.59 14.83 5.31
N ASN A 31 1.41 13.92 6.25
CA ASN A 31 0.84 12.60 6.00
C ASN A 31 -0.01 12.14 7.19
N GLY A 32 -1.33 12.11 7.00
CA GLY A 32 -2.28 11.76 8.04
C GLY A 32 -2.12 10.33 8.57
N PHE A 33 -1.67 9.40 7.74
CA PHE A 33 -1.39 8.03 8.18
C PHE A 33 -0.20 7.98 9.16
N TYR A 34 0.90 8.69 8.88
CA TYR A 34 2.02 8.76 9.82
C TYR A 34 1.63 9.48 11.11
N ALA A 35 0.85 10.55 10.99
CA ALA A 35 0.34 11.31 12.13
C ALA A 35 -0.48 10.45 13.10
N VAL A 36 -1.32 9.54 12.57
CA VAL A 36 -2.09 8.60 13.39
C VAL A 36 -1.21 7.45 13.93
N THR A 37 -0.36 6.89 13.07
CA THR A 37 0.45 5.71 13.43
C THR A 37 1.53 6.04 14.47
N ALA A 38 1.92 7.32 14.58
CA ALA A 38 2.87 7.80 15.57
C ALA A 38 2.42 7.58 17.03
N GLU A 39 1.15 7.33 17.29
CA GLU A 39 0.63 6.91 18.61
C GLU A 39 1.36 5.66 19.13
N SER A 40 1.78 4.74 18.24
CA SER A 40 2.55 3.54 18.56
C SER A 40 3.92 3.60 17.89
N PRO A 41 5.00 3.88 18.64
CA PRO A 41 6.36 3.90 18.09
C PRO A 41 6.75 2.58 17.39
N GLU A 42 6.31 1.46 17.94
CA GLU A 42 6.58 0.13 17.41
C GLU A 42 5.89 -0.08 16.06
N THR A 43 4.62 0.33 15.94
CA THR A 43 3.85 0.21 14.69
C THR A 43 4.42 1.13 13.60
N LEU A 44 4.78 2.37 13.96
CA LEU A 44 5.41 3.32 13.03
C LEU A 44 6.74 2.77 12.52
N THR A 45 7.58 2.24 13.43
CA THR A 45 8.87 1.65 13.09
C THR A 45 8.72 0.42 12.20
N ALA A 46 7.82 -0.50 12.54
CA ALA A 46 7.56 -1.69 11.74
C ALA A 46 7.05 -1.33 10.34
N TYR A 47 6.12 -0.38 10.23
CA TYR A 47 5.63 0.08 8.92
C TYR A 47 6.75 0.69 8.06
N ALA A 48 7.57 1.57 8.64
CA ALA A 48 8.68 2.20 7.93
C ALA A 48 9.70 1.15 7.44
N ALA A 49 10.00 0.14 8.26
CA ALA A 49 10.88 -0.96 7.88
C ALA A 49 10.30 -1.81 6.74
N LEU A 50 9.01 -2.18 6.81
CA LEU A 50 8.32 -2.90 5.74
C LEU A 50 8.27 -2.10 4.45
N HIS A 51 8.00 -0.80 4.52
CA HIS A 51 8.01 0.08 3.35
C HIS A 51 9.39 0.13 2.69
N LYS A 52 10.44 0.35 3.48
CA LYS A 52 11.82 0.35 2.99
C LYS A 52 12.20 -0.98 2.35
N ALA A 53 11.85 -2.10 2.98
CA ALA A 53 12.13 -3.43 2.46
C ALA A 53 11.37 -3.69 1.14
N PHE A 54 10.08 -3.32 1.05
CA PHE A 54 9.31 -3.49 -0.18
C PHE A 54 9.82 -2.59 -1.31
N MET A 55 10.24 -1.36 -1.02
CA MET A 55 10.88 -0.47 -2.01
C MET A 55 12.18 -1.07 -2.57
N ALA A 56 12.92 -1.83 -1.76
CA ALA A 56 14.14 -2.53 -2.15
C ALA A 56 13.89 -3.91 -2.80
N SER A 57 12.63 -4.34 -2.94
CA SER A 57 12.28 -5.62 -3.57
C SER A 57 12.73 -5.70 -5.04
N SER A 58 12.76 -6.92 -5.57
CA SER A 58 13.15 -7.19 -6.95
C SER A 58 12.13 -6.72 -7.99
N PHE A 59 10.92 -6.33 -7.57
CA PHE A 59 9.89 -5.79 -8.45
C PHE A 59 10.30 -4.48 -9.10
N THR A 60 9.91 -4.29 -10.36
CA THR A 60 9.95 -2.97 -11.02
C THR A 60 9.00 -1.99 -10.31
N ASN A 61 9.12 -0.70 -10.59
CA ASN A 61 8.21 0.29 -10.02
C ASN A 61 6.74 0.07 -10.45
N GLU A 62 6.52 -0.42 -11.67
CA GLU A 62 5.18 -0.79 -12.15
C GLU A 62 4.63 -1.97 -11.35
N GLU A 63 5.43 -3.03 -11.17
CA GLU A 63 5.06 -4.22 -10.41
C GLU A 63 4.78 -3.89 -8.93
N LYS A 64 5.60 -3.03 -8.30
CA LYS A 64 5.33 -2.51 -6.94
C LYS A 64 3.98 -1.80 -6.88
N THR A 65 3.69 -0.97 -7.89
CA THR A 65 2.41 -0.26 -7.98
C THR A 65 1.24 -1.23 -8.12
N VAL A 66 1.39 -2.29 -8.92
CA VAL A 66 0.37 -3.34 -9.06
C VAL A 66 0.08 -4.01 -7.71
N VAL A 67 1.11 -4.47 -6.99
CA VAL A 67 0.92 -5.10 -5.68
C VAL A 67 0.20 -4.16 -4.71
N TRP A 68 0.70 -2.94 -4.53
CA TRP A 68 0.12 -1.99 -3.58
C TRP A 68 -1.32 -1.60 -3.91
N GLN A 69 -1.58 -1.23 -5.17
CA GLN A 69 -2.91 -0.73 -5.54
C GLN A 69 -3.94 -1.85 -5.60
N SER A 70 -3.56 -3.07 -5.99
CA SER A 70 -4.47 -4.22 -5.92
C SER A 70 -4.97 -4.44 -4.50
N ILE A 71 -4.07 -4.39 -3.50
CA ILE A 71 -4.43 -4.54 -2.10
C ILE A 71 -5.27 -3.36 -1.61
N ASN A 72 -4.88 -2.12 -1.97
CA ASN A 72 -5.59 -0.91 -1.54
C ASN A 72 -7.03 -0.87 -2.08
N VAL A 73 -7.22 -1.24 -3.35
CA VAL A 73 -8.53 -1.25 -4.02
C VAL A 73 -9.39 -2.37 -3.46
N GLU A 74 -8.85 -3.58 -3.31
CA GLU A 74 -9.57 -4.70 -2.71
C GLU A 74 -10.06 -4.37 -1.30
N ASN A 75 -9.18 -3.82 -0.47
CA ASN A 75 -9.50 -3.38 0.89
C ASN A 75 -10.31 -2.07 0.93
N GLN A 76 -10.64 -1.47 -0.20
CA GLN A 76 -11.40 -0.21 -0.30
C GLN A 76 -10.83 0.92 0.58
N CYS A 77 -9.50 1.03 0.64
CA CYS A 77 -8.86 2.05 1.47
C CYS A 77 -8.96 3.43 0.81
N HIS A 78 -9.92 4.23 1.27
CA HIS A 78 -10.19 5.58 0.75
C HIS A 78 -9.01 6.55 0.85
N PHE A 79 -8.08 6.33 1.78
CA PHE A 79 -6.83 7.09 1.92
C PHE A 79 -5.71 6.52 1.03
N CYS A 80 -5.56 5.18 1.04
CA CYS A 80 -4.40 4.55 0.42
C CYS A 80 -4.47 4.56 -1.11
N VAL A 81 -5.66 4.41 -1.72
CA VAL A 81 -5.80 4.47 -3.18
C VAL A 81 -5.38 5.83 -3.73
N PRO A 82 -5.86 6.98 -3.22
CA PRO A 82 -5.38 8.31 -3.64
C PRO A 82 -3.88 8.51 -3.42
N ALA A 83 -3.36 8.13 -2.24
CA ALA A 83 -1.95 8.31 -1.90
C ALA A 83 -1.03 7.53 -2.85
N HIS A 84 -1.36 6.27 -3.15
CA HIS A 84 -0.57 5.46 -4.10
C HIS A 84 -0.78 5.86 -5.56
N THR A 85 -1.91 6.50 -5.91
CA THR A 85 -2.08 7.12 -7.23
C THR A 85 -1.14 8.32 -7.40
N TYR A 86 -1.04 9.17 -6.38
CA TYR A 86 -0.07 10.26 -6.34
C TYR A 86 1.37 9.73 -6.46
N MET A 87 1.70 8.69 -5.69
CA MET A 87 3.01 8.06 -5.69
C MET A 87 3.35 7.43 -7.06
N ALA A 88 2.40 6.75 -7.70
CA ALA A 88 2.57 6.20 -9.05
C ALA A 88 2.93 7.30 -10.07
N LYS A 89 2.27 8.47 -9.99
CA LYS A 89 2.62 9.63 -10.83
C LYS A 89 4.04 10.11 -10.55
N ALA A 90 4.46 10.22 -9.27
CA ALA A 90 5.81 10.62 -8.91
C ALA A 90 6.86 9.62 -9.41
N MET A 91 6.55 8.34 -9.41
CA MET A 91 7.38 7.26 -9.96
C MET A 91 7.30 7.15 -11.49
N LYS A 92 6.56 8.03 -12.17
CA LYS A 92 6.37 8.06 -13.63
C LYS A 92 5.75 6.77 -14.20
N ILE A 93 4.89 6.12 -13.43
CA ILE A 93 4.14 4.94 -13.89
C ILE A 93 3.14 5.34 -14.97
N ASP A 94 2.97 4.49 -15.97
CA ASP A 94 1.98 4.71 -17.02
C ASP A 94 0.57 4.88 -16.41
N LYS A 95 -0.11 5.94 -16.84
CA LYS A 95 -1.47 6.24 -16.41
C LYS A 95 -2.45 5.10 -16.74
N ALA A 96 -2.20 4.34 -17.81
CA ALA A 96 -3.03 3.19 -18.17
C ALA A 96 -3.02 2.14 -17.05
N ILE A 97 -1.84 1.84 -16.46
CA ILE A 97 -1.71 0.91 -15.33
C ILE A 97 -2.44 1.47 -14.09
N SER A 98 -2.14 2.72 -13.74
CA SER A 98 -2.73 3.33 -12.54
C SER A 98 -4.25 3.42 -12.62
N ASN A 99 -4.81 3.79 -13.78
CA ASN A 99 -6.26 3.87 -13.98
C ASN A 99 -6.90 2.48 -14.01
N ALA A 100 -6.28 1.51 -14.70
CA ALA A 100 -6.79 0.14 -14.75
C ALA A 100 -6.89 -0.49 -13.36
N LEU A 101 -5.90 -0.27 -12.49
CA LEU A 101 -5.94 -0.73 -11.09
C LEU A 101 -7.09 -0.08 -10.30
N ARG A 102 -7.27 1.23 -10.44
CA ARG A 102 -8.33 1.98 -9.73
C ARG A 102 -9.74 1.58 -10.17
N ASP A 103 -9.89 1.29 -11.47
CA ASP A 103 -11.16 0.98 -12.10
C ASP A 103 -11.43 -0.53 -12.18
N GLU A 104 -10.53 -1.35 -11.64
CA GLU A 104 -10.57 -2.82 -11.69
C GLU A 104 -10.66 -3.37 -13.14
N LYS A 105 -10.06 -2.66 -14.10
CA LYS A 105 -10.00 -3.03 -15.53
C LYS A 105 -8.76 -3.86 -15.83
N ALA A 106 -8.72 -4.45 -17.04
CA ALA A 106 -7.58 -5.23 -17.52
C ALA A 106 -6.29 -4.38 -17.54
N LEU A 107 -5.20 -4.96 -17.06
CA LEU A 107 -3.88 -4.36 -17.11
C LEU A 107 -3.25 -4.54 -18.50
N PRO A 108 -2.29 -3.67 -18.89
CA PRO A 108 -1.73 -3.66 -20.24
C PRO A 108 -1.00 -4.93 -20.65
N THR A 109 -0.51 -5.74 -19.71
CA THR A 109 0.26 -6.95 -20.01
C THR A 109 -0.21 -8.15 -19.20
N ALA A 110 -0.11 -9.34 -19.79
CA ALA A 110 -0.43 -10.60 -19.09
C ALA A 110 0.44 -10.82 -17.82
N ARG A 111 1.69 -10.32 -17.83
CA ARG A 111 2.57 -10.40 -16.66
C ARG A 111 2.04 -9.57 -15.49
N LEU A 112 1.61 -8.33 -15.71
CA LEU A 112 1.03 -7.48 -14.67
C LEU A 112 -0.31 -8.04 -14.17
N GLU A 113 -1.12 -8.62 -15.07
CA GLU A 113 -2.36 -9.33 -14.68
C GLU A 113 -2.06 -10.53 -13.77
N ALA A 114 -1.08 -11.36 -14.12
CA ALA A 114 -0.70 -12.49 -13.30
C ALA A 114 -0.24 -12.06 -11.91
N LEU A 115 0.47 -10.92 -11.79
CA LEU A 115 0.88 -10.36 -10.51
C LEU A 115 -0.31 -9.87 -9.69
N ARG A 116 -1.25 -9.17 -10.33
CA ARG A 116 -2.50 -8.73 -9.70
C ARG A 116 -3.31 -9.93 -9.21
N ASP A 117 -3.53 -10.92 -10.07
CA ASP A 117 -4.28 -12.13 -9.74
C ASP A 117 -3.70 -12.84 -8.54
N PHE A 118 -2.37 -13.05 -8.53
CA PHE A 118 -1.70 -13.73 -7.42
C PHE A 118 -1.74 -12.92 -6.13
N THR A 119 -1.58 -11.60 -6.22
CA THR A 119 -1.69 -10.71 -5.05
C THR A 119 -3.09 -10.77 -4.43
N LEU A 120 -4.14 -10.70 -5.26
CA LEU A 120 -5.53 -10.78 -4.81
C LEU A 120 -5.88 -12.18 -4.29
N LEU A 121 -5.36 -13.23 -4.93
CA LEU A 121 -5.52 -14.60 -4.45
C LEU A 121 -4.99 -14.75 -3.01
N LEU A 122 -3.75 -14.34 -2.75
CA LEU A 122 -3.15 -14.44 -1.42
C LEU A 122 -3.90 -13.59 -0.39
N LEU A 123 -4.34 -12.39 -0.78
CA LEU A 123 -5.11 -11.51 0.11
C LEU A 123 -6.44 -12.14 0.51
N ARG A 124 -7.22 -12.63 -0.47
CA ARG A 124 -8.57 -13.18 -0.26
C ARG A 124 -8.56 -14.52 0.45
N ASN A 125 -7.54 -15.33 0.19
CA ASN A 125 -7.42 -16.68 0.72
C ASN A 125 -6.46 -16.79 1.92
N HIS A 126 -6.15 -15.66 2.57
CA HIS A 126 -5.29 -15.65 3.77
C HIS A 126 -3.93 -16.36 3.57
N GLY A 127 -3.34 -16.19 2.38
CA GLY A 127 -2.05 -16.76 2.01
C GLY A 127 -2.11 -18.16 1.41
N HIS A 128 -3.28 -18.80 1.33
CA HIS A 128 -3.41 -20.11 0.68
C HIS A 128 -3.40 -20.00 -0.85
N ALA A 129 -2.58 -20.82 -1.49
CA ALA A 129 -2.52 -20.98 -2.93
C ALA A 129 -2.27 -22.46 -3.26
N SER A 130 -2.95 -22.97 -4.28
CA SER A 130 -2.73 -24.33 -4.80
C SER A 130 -1.47 -24.39 -5.67
N ASP A 131 -0.95 -25.59 -5.89
CA ASP A 131 0.20 -25.82 -6.79
C ASP A 131 -0.07 -25.30 -8.21
N VAL A 132 -1.32 -25.37 -8.67
CA VAL A 132 -1.73 -24.85 -9.99
C VAL A 132 -1.61 -23.31 -10.04
N GLU A 133 -2.07 -22.62 -9.02
CA GLU A 133 -2.02 -21.16 -8.91
C GLU A 133 -0.57 -20.67 -8.78
N ILE A 134 0.24 -21.37 -7.99
CA ILE A 134 1.68 -21.11 -7.88
C ILE A 134 2.36 -21.29 -9.23
N SER A 135 2.09 -22.42 -9.92
CA SER A 135 2.66 -22.73 -11.23
C SER A 135 2.26 -21.67 -12.28
N LYS A 136 1.01 -21.19 -12.26
CA LYS A 136 0.53 -20.10 -13.14
C LYS A 136 1.35 -18.83 -12.91
N PHE A 137 1.59 -18.44 -11.65
CA PHE A 137 2.37 -17.24 -11.32
C PHE A 137 3.84 -17.38 -11.78
N LEU A 138 4.48 -18.51 -11.52
CA LEU A 138 5.86 -18.77 -11.95
C LEU A 138 5.98 -18.81 -13.49
N SER A 139 5.00 -19.38 -14.19
CA SER A 139 4.96 -19.43 -15.67
C SER A 139 4.79 -18.04 -16.31
N ALA A 140 4.27 -17.05 -15.57
CA ALA A 140 4.24 -15.65 -16.00
C ALA A 140 5.62 -14.94 -15.88
N GLY A 141 6.67 -15.68 -15.51
CA GLY A 141 8.04 -15.20 -15.41
C GLY A 141 8.41 -14.61 -14.04
N PHE A 142 7.62 -14.86 -13.01
CA PHE A 142 7.95 -14.52 -11.64
C PHE A 142 8.72 -15.65 -10.95
N THR A 143 9.27 -15.36 -9.78
CA THR A 143 10.13 -16.27 -9.01
C THR A 143 9.54 -16.54 -7.63
N HIS A 144 10.11 -17.52 -6.91
CA HIS A 144 9.78 -17.73 -5.50
C HIS A 144 10.13 -16.51 -4.63
N GLN A 145 11.18 -15.74 -4.99
CA GLN A 145 11.48 -14.46 -4.34
C GLN A 145 10.30 -13.51 -4.49
N ASN A 146 9.72 -13.37 -5.69
CA ASN A 146 8.58 -12.50 -5.92
C ASN A 146 7.35 -12.93 -5.10
N MET A 147 7.13 -14.23 -4.89
CA MET A 147 6.05 -14.71 -4.01
C MET A 147 6.22 -14.19 -2.59
N LEU A 148 7.43 -14.26 -2.03
CA LEU A 148 7.74 -13.71 -0.69
C LEU A 148 7.60 -12.19 -0.65
N GLU A 149 7.97 -11.51 -1.71
CA GLU A 149 7.84 -10.05 -1.83
C GLU A 149 6.39 -9.58 -1.96
N VAL A 150 5.48 -10.40 -2.55
CA VAL A 150 4.03 -10.13 -2.47
C VAL A 150 3.56 -10.20 -1.02
N VAL A 151 4.00 -11.22 -0.25
CA VAL A 151 3.66 -11.33 1.18
C VAL A 151 4.18 -10.12 1.97
N LEU A 152 5.39 -9.62 1.65
CA LEU A 152 5.93 -8.39 2.25
C LEU A 152 5.04 -7.17 1.95
N GLY A 153 4.56 -7.04 0.72
CA GLY A 153 3.61 -6.00 0.33
C GLY A 153 2.28 -6.11 1.06
N LEU A 154 1.75 -7.33 1.22
CA LEU A 154 0.54 -7.61 2.00
C LEU A 154 0.70 -7.19 3.47
N ALA A 155 1.79 -7.58 4.12
CA ALA A 155 2.07 -7.20 5.51
C ALA A 155 2.09 -5.68 5.68
N GLN A 156 2.80 -4.96 4.81
CA GLN A 156 2.84 -3.50 4.81
C GLN A 156 1.45 -2.89 4.65
N LYS A 157 0.67 -3.37 3.67
CA LYS A 157 -0.63 -2.79 3.34
C LYS A 157 -1.69 -3.14 4.38
N THR A 158 -1.60 -4.27 5.04
CA THR A 158 -2.48 -4.62 6.17
C THR A 158 -2.41 -3.54 7.24
N ILE A 159 -1.20 -3.15 7.67
CA ILE A 159 -1.05 -2.07 8.66
C ILE A 159 -1.71 -0.78 8.15
N SER A 160 -1.32 -0.30 6.97
CA SER A 160 -1.79 1.01 6.51
C SER A 160 -3.29 1.04 6.18
N ASN A 161 -3.82 -0.01 5.54
CA ASN A 161 -5.24 -0.03 5.20
C ASN A 161 -6.11 -0.11 6.46
N TYR A 162 -5.75 -0.98 7.42
CA TYR A 162 -6.55 -1.17 8.64
C TYR A 162 -6.51 0.06 9.53
N VAL A 163 -5.32 0.63 9.75
CA VAL A 163 -5.20 1.88 10.52
C VAL A 163 -6.04 2.99 9.89
N ASN A 164 -5.95 3.19 8.57
CA ASN A 164 -6.72 4.24 7.90
C ASN A 164 -8.24 4.00 7.95
N HIS A 165 -8.68 2.74 7.97
CA HIS A 165 -10.10 2.41 8.17
C HIS A 165 -10.56 2.78 9.58
N TRP A 166 -9.83 2.34 10.62
CA TRP A 166 -10.22 2.61 12.01
C TRP A 166 -10.13 4.08 12.37
N ALA A 167 -9.03 4.72 11.97
CA ALA A 167 -8.81 6.13 12.23
C ALA A 167 -9.68 7.04 11.36
N ARG A 168 -10.33 6.51 10.31
CA ARG A 168 -11.07 7.31 9.32
C ARG A 168 -10.21 8.47 8.81
N THR A 169 -8.92 8.17 8.54
CA THR A 169 -7.92 9.18 8.18
C THR A 169 -8.42 10.02 7.00
N PRO A 170 -8.63 11.32 7.14
CA PRO A 170 -9.04 12.17 6.02
C PRO A 170 -7.96 12.15 4.94
N ILE A 171 -8.38 12.28 3.67
CA ILE A 171 -7.46 12.40 2.55
C ILE A 171 -6.63 13.67 2.72
N ASP A 172 -5.31 13.55 2.66
CA ASP A 172 -4.43 14.71 2.72
C ASP A 172 -4.59 15.57 1.46
N LYS A 173 -4.45 16.90 1.60
CA LYS A 173 -4.65 17.88 0.53
C LYS A 173 -3.92 17.53 -0.77
N GLN A 174 -2.70 17.00 -0.68
CA GLN A 174 -1.92 16.60 -1.84
C GLN A 174 -2.50 15.41 -2.61
N TYR A 175 -3.39 14.63 -1.99
CA TYR A 175 -4.04 13.45 -2.57
C TYR A 175 -5.49 13.70 -3.00
N GLU A 176 -6.10 14.84 -2.63
CA GLU A 176 -7.52 15.15 -2.90
C GLU A 176 -7.88 15.03 -4.38
N HIS A 177 -7.00 15.46 -5.28
CA HIS A 177 -7.20 15.34 -6.73
C HIS A 177 -7.36 13.88 -7.20
N TYR A 178 -6.91 12.92 -6.40
CA TYR A 178 -6.98 11.49 -6.67
C TYR A 178 -8.03 10.77 -5.84
N ALA A 179 -8.95 11.51 -5.20
CA ALA A 179 -10.03 10.94 -4.42
C ALA A 179 -10.71 9.80 -5.19
N TRP A 180 -11.09 8.73 -4.47
CA TRP A 180 -11.57 7.50 -5.08
C TRP A 180 -12.67 6.87 -4.25
N LYS A 181 -13.63 6.27 -4.95
CA LYS A 181 -14.61 5.35 -4.37
C LYS A 181 -14.68 4.14 -5.28
N LYS A 182 -14.84 2.95 -4.70
CA LYS A 182 -15.07 1.74 -5.48
C LYS A 182 -16.35 1.90 -6.28
N SER A 183 -16.27 1.58 -7.59
CA SER A 183 -17.47 1.49 -8.43
C SER A 183 -18.31 0.31 -7.94
N GLY A 184 -19.60 0.52 -7.73
CA GLY A 184 -20.53 -0.53 -7.33
C GLY A 184 -20.76 -1.55 -8.43
#